data_e8d256006fded17083ea6ddca42dbc28
#
_entry.id   e8d256006fded17083ea6ddca42dbc28
#
_cell.length_a   1.000
_cell.length_b   1.000
_cell.length_c   1.000
_cell.angle_alpha   90.00
_cell.angle_beta   90.00
_cell.angle_gamma   90.00
#
_symmetry.space_group_name_H-M   'P 1'
#
loop_
_entity.id
_entity.type
_entity.pdbx_description
1 polymer ?
#
loop_
_entity_poly.entity_id
_entity_poly.type
_entity_poly.pdbx_seq_one_letter_code
_entity_poly.pdbx_strand_id
1 'polypeptide(L)'
;MADIVYTKDIESRNIQTKLGERGFIVFLAFLGAFVPISTDVYLPALPKMVDNLNTTPTLVNLTIVLFFIFYAVGTLFWGPFSDKYGRKPVLLMGLLVYTISSFLCIFAANVYALILFRIFQAIGCGAATAISNAIVKDYYFGEKRGRILAIVQSLSTTSPIVSPVIGAFILGITTWRGIFVFLAVVGVISVIGTFMMVETIETKSTGNMMDTLNKLAATMQNKSLMVLLFTFALIQIAFMSFITASSYIYVDGFGVSEKMYSFYFSMNAVFLLLGPLFYIQALKLVNYRTIIKGSFIIMAISGLLVVLIGNFSPLFFCLALIPASFFANMQGPARMNLMIEQVDKDMGAASSVIMCTFTLFGAIGMMLISIEGINKILLIGGLYMLIGMISLIAWLFVSRMPIVKHLD
;
A
#
# COMPACT_ATOMS: atom_id res chain seq x y z
N MET A 1 -38.52 11.00 -18.33
CA MET A 1 -38.10 9.77 -19.02
C MET A 1 -36.69 9.32 -18.66
N ALA A 2 -35.74 10.21 -18.45
CA ALA A 2 -34.38 9.83 -18.00
C ALA A 2 -34.36 9.19 -16.59
N ASP A 3 -35.16 9.67 -15.65
CA ASP A 3 -35.21 9.14 -14.27
C ASP A 3 -35.86 7.74 -14.19
N ILE A 4 -36.77 7.40 -15.13
CA ILE A 4 -37.40 6.06 -15.16
C ILE A 4 -36.46 5.00 -15.75
N VAL A 5 -35.57 5.39 -16.66
CA VAL A 5 -34.53 4.50 -17.21
C VAL A 5 -33.48 4.23 -16.13
N TYR A 6 -33.08 5.25 -15.36
CA TYR A 6 -32.12 5.12 -14.27
C TYR A 6 -32.61 4.22 -13.14
N THR A 7 -33.88 4.25 -12.78
CA THR A 7 -34.47 3.38 -11.74
C THR A 7 -34.61 1.92 -12.20
N LYS A 8 -34.94 1.68 -13.49
CA LYS A 8 -35.07 0.31 -14.04
C LYS A 8 -33.72 -0.40 -14.16
N ASP A 9 -32.63 0.30 -14.45
CA ASP A 9 -31.27 -0.27 -14.50
C ASP A 9 -30.73 -0.65 -13.11
N ILE A 10 -31.25 -0.05 -12.03
CA ILE A 10 -30.89 -0.38 -10.65
C ILE A 10 -31.60 -1.66 -10.18
N GLU A 11 -32.84 -1.92 -10.63
CA GLU A 11 -33.62 -3.09 -10.23
C GLU A 11 -33.18 -4.40 -10.93
N SER A 12 -32.50 -4.33 -12.07
CA SER A 12 -32.08 -5.52 -12.84
C SER A 12 -30.72 -6.10 -12.43
N ARG A 13 -30.00 -5.51 -11.47
CA ARG A 13 -28.69 -5.99 -11.08
C ARG A 13 -28.77 -7.19 -10.16
N ASN A 14 -27.86 -8.13 -10.36
CA ASN A 14 -27.68 -9.29 -9.51
C ASN A 14 -27.49 -8.88 -8.05
N ILE A 15 -28.59 -8.84 -7.28
CA ILE A 15 -28.56 -8.47 -5.86
C ILE A 15 -27.63 -9.46 -5.14
N GLN A 16 -26.76 -8.95 -4.27
CA GLN A 16 -25.88 -9.77 -3.42
C GLN A 16 -26.69 -10.49 -2.33
N THR A 17 -27.44 -11.48 -2.76
CA THR A 17 -28.49 -12.12 -1.92
C THR A 17 -27.94 -12.84 -0.70
N LYS A 18 -26.73 -13.44 -0.80
CA LYS A 18 -26.15 -14.25 0.30
C LYS A 18 -25.41 -13.40 1.34
N LEU A 19 -24.71 -12.34 0.91
CA LEU A 19 -23.96 -11.45 1.81
C LEU A 19 -24.80 -10.27 2.28
N GLY A 20 -25.85 -9.92 1.56
CA GLY A 20 -26.54 -8.66 1.72
C GLY A 20 -25.64 -7.46 1.38
N GLU A 21 -26.21 -6.28 1.25
CA GLU A 21 -25.45 -5.10 0.84
C GLU A 21 -24.37 -4.71 1.86
N ARG A 22 -24.71 -4.68 3.15
CA ARG A 22 -23.76 -4.31 4.23
C ARG A 22 -22.60 -5.31 4.32
N GLY A 23 -22.91 -6.61 4.28
CA GLY A 23 -21.90 -7.66 4.33
C GLY A 23 -20.96 -7.61 3.10
N PHE A 24 -21.49 -7.27 1.93
CA PHE A 24 -20.70 -7.11 0.73
C PHE A 24 -19.74 -5.90 0.80
N ILE A 25 -20.20 -4.77 1.33
CA ILE A 25 -19.33 -3.60 1.56
C ILE A 25 -18.21 -3.92 2.53
N VAL A 26 -18.51 -4.59 3.65
CA VAL A 26 -17.51 -5.03 4.64
C VAL A 26 -16.51 -5.98 4.01
N PHE A 27 -16.97 -6.92 3.19
CA PHE A 27 -16.12 -7.86 2.47
C PHE A 27 -15.17 -7.15 1.49
N LEU A 28 -15.67 -6.19 0.70
CA LEU A 28 -14.83 -5.41 -0.21
C LEU A 28 -13.80 -4.55 0.54
N ALA A 29 -14.19 -3.95 1.66
CA ALA A 29 -13.30 -3.20 2.52
C ALA A 29 -12.20 -4.09 3.15
N PHE A 30 -12.56 -5.30 3.56
CA PHE A 30 -11.62 -6.31 4.05
C PHE A 30 -10.61 -6.73 2.97
N LEU A 31 -11.06 -6.95 1.73
CA LEU A 31 -10.16 -7.23 0.59
C LEU A 31 -9.23 -6.03 0.30
N GLY A 32 -9.68 -4.80 0.48
CA GLY A 32 -8.86 -3.60 0.35
C GLY A 32 -7.71 -3.53 1.37
N ALA A 33 -7.89 -4.11 2.56
CA ALA A 33 -6.88 -4.13 3.62
C ALA A 33 -5.90 -5.32 3.52
N PHE A 34 -6.01 -6.16 2.50
CA PHE A 34 -5.23 -7.40 2.37
C PHE A 34 -3.71 -7.18 2.40
N VAL A 35 -3.21 -6.14 1.73
CA VAL A 35 -1.77 -5.84 1.70
C VAL A 35 -1.24 -5.51 3.08
N PRO A 36 -1.72 -4.46 3.78
CA PRO A 36 -1.19 -4.14 5.10
C PRO A 36 -1.42 -5.26 6.12
N ILE A 37 -2.50 -6.04 6.03
CA ILE A 37 -2.66 -7.23 6.86
C ILE A 37 -1.54 -8.25 6.56
N SER A 38 -1.22 -8.49 5.30
CA SER A 38 -0.23 -9.48 4.89
C SER A 38 1.21 -9.05 5.17
N THR A 39 1.49 -7.75 5.29
CA THR A 39 2.83 -7.20 5.50
C THR A 39 3.04 -6.73 6.92
N ASP A 40 2.12 -5.96 7.49
CA ASP A 40 2.38 -5.25 8.74
C ASP A 40 2.18 -6.15 9.98
N VAL A 41 1.30 -7.18 9.89
CA VAL A 41 1.21 -8.24 10.93
C VAL A 41 2.52 -9.03 11.05
N TYR A 42 3.28 -9.11 9.96
CA TYR A 42 4.52 -9.85 9.87
C TYR A 42 5.74 -9.07 10.39
N LEU A 43 5.71 -7.72 10.37
CA LEU A 43 6.86 -6.87 10.74
C LEU A 43 7.43 -7.16 12.13
N PRO A 44 6.64 -7.36 13.20
CA PRO A 44 7.18 -7.63 14.54
C PRO A 44 7.98 -8.94 14.62
N ALA A 45 7.77 -9.87 13.68
CA ALA A 45 8.42 -11.18 13.67
C ALA A 45 9.81 -11.16 13.02
N LEU A 46 10.13 -10.15 12.21
CA LEU A 46 11.34 -10.12 11.39
C LEU A 46 12.63 -10.39 12.18
N PRO A 47 12.88 -9.73 13.34
CA PRO A 47 14.09 -9.99 14.12
C PRO A 47 14.20 -11.45 14.55
N LYS A 48 13.14 -12.01 15.13
CA LYS A 48 13.12 -13.43 15.58
C LYS A 48 13.29 -14.44 14.44
N MET A 49 12.90 -14.08 13.24
CA MET A 49 13.04 -14.97 12.08
C MET A 49 14.48 -15.10 11.62
N VAL A 50 15.32 -14.09 11.81
CA VAL A 50 16.75 -14.14 11.52
C VAL A 50 17.38 -15.30 12.30
N ASP A 51 17.14 -15.36 13.61
CA ASP A 51 17.67 -16.40 14.48
C ASP A 51 17.03 -17.78 14.19
N ASN A 52 15.70 -17.83 14.08
CA ASN A 52 14.97 -19.09 13.90
C ASN A 52 15.24 -19.79 12.56
N LEU A 53 15.58 -19.03 11.51
CA LEU A 53 15.91 -19.54 10.18
C LEU A 53 17.44 -19.63 9.93
N ASN A 54 18.27 -19.30 10.95
CA ASN A 54 19.73 -19.23 10.85
C ASN A 54 20.18 -18.47 9.58
N THR A 55 19.71 -17.24 9.44
CA THR A 55 19.88 -16.44 8.23
C THR A 55 20.26 -14.99 8.55
N THR A 56 20.35 -14.14 7.54
CA THR A 56 20.69 -12.72 7.70
C THR A 56 19.43 -11.83 7.65
N PRO A 57 19.47 -10.63 8.28
CA PRO A 57 18.41 -9.64 8.16
C PRO A 57 18.10 -9.29 6.70
N THR A 58 19.11 -9.25 5.84
CA THR A 58 18.96 -8.99 4.40
C THR A 58 18.06 -10.01 3.72
N LEU A 59 18.26 -11.30 3.96
CA LEU A 59 17.46 -12.38 3.37
C LEU A 59 16.04 -12.40 3.94
N VAL A 60 15.85 -12.10 5.23
CA VAL A 60 14.51 -11.99 5.82
C VAL A 60 13.77 -10.78 5.22
N ASN A 61 14.42 -9.62 5.07
CA ASN A 61 13.83 -8.45 4.44
C ASN A 61 13.47 -8.70 2.96
N LEU A 62 14.23 -9.54 2.27
CA LEU A 62 13.94 -9.91 0.87
C LEU A 62 12.57 -10.57 0.73
N THR A 63 12.03 -11.22 1.79
CA THR A 63 10.67 -11.74 1.81
C THR A 63 9.61 -10.65 1.65
N ILE A 64 9.87 -9.43 2.15
CA ILE A 64 8.97 -8.28 2.04
C ILE A 64 9.23 -7.55 0.72
N VAL A 65 10.49 -7.34 0.35
CA VAL A 65 10.86 -6.67 -0.89
C VAL A 65 10.24 -7.37 -2.10
N LEU A 66 10.45 -8.69 -2.20
CA LEU A 66 9.90 -9.48 -3.28
C LEU A 66 8.37 -9.58 -3.20
N PHE A 67 7.81 -9.61 -1.99
CA PHE A 67 6.36 -9.50 -1.84
C PHE A 67 5.82 -8.23 -2.52
N PHE A 68 6.37 -7.06 -2.26
CA PHE A 68 5.88 -5.81 -2.87
C PHE A 68 6.11 -5.77 -4.39
N ILE A 69 7.25 -6.28 -4.89
CA ILE A 69 7.52 -6.35 -6.33
C ILE A 69 6.49 -7.24 -7.03
N PHE A 70 6.28 -8.47 -6.52
CA PHE A 70 5.35 -9.42 -7.14
C PHE A 70 3.87 -9.07 -6.88
N TYR A 71 3.57 -8.35 -5.79
CA TYR A 71 2.28 -7.72 -5.59
C TYR A 71 1.99 -6.68 -6.68
N ALA A 72 2.94 -5.80 -7.00
CA ALA A 72 2.77 -4.82 -8.08
C ALA A 72 2.53 -5.51 -9.43
N VAL A 73 3.30 -6.55 -9.75
CA VAL A 73 3.09 -7.37 -10.95
C VAL A 73 1.71 -8.01 -10.93
N GLY A 74 1.31 -8.60 -9.80
CA GLY A 74 0.00 -9.22 -9.61
C GLY A 74 -1.14 -8.25 -9.86
N THR A 75 -1.08 -7.04 -9.30
CA THR A 75 -2.14 -6.03 -9.50
C THR A 75 -2.32 -5.62 -10.95
N LEU A 76 -1.23 -5.50 -11.71
CA LEU A 76 -1.28 -5.18 -13.14
C LEU A 76 -1.91 -6.29 -13.98
N PHE A 77 -1.68 -7.54 -13.58
CA PHE A 77 -2.17 -8.72 -14.30
C PHE A 77 -3.64 -9.03 -14.00
N TRP A 78 -4.02 -9.04 -12.70
CA TRP A 78 -5.34 -9.51 -12.27
C TRP A 78 -6.50 -8.61 -12.72
N GLY A 79 -6.29 -7.29 -12.85
CA GLY A 79 -7.29 -6.36 -13.33
C GLY A 79 -7.85 -6.77 -14.70
N PRO A 80 -7.03 -6.71 -15.77
CA PRO A 80 -7.44 -7.10 -17.12
C PRO A 80 -7.91 -8.55 -17.24
N PHE A 81 -7.29 -9.46 -16.47
CA PHE A 81 -7.68 -10.86 -16.47
C PHE A 81 -9.11 -11.04 -15.92
N SER A 82 -9.47 -10.28 -14.89
CA SER A 82 -10.83 -10.28 -14.34
C SER A 82 -11.87 -9.61 -15.23
N ASP A 83 -11.45 -8.62 -16.05
CA ASP A 83 -12.32 -8.01 -17.07
C ASP A 83 -12.75 -9.03 -18.14
N LYS A 84 -11.87 -9.96 -18.48
CA LYS A 84 -12.10 -10.96 -19.52
C LYS A 84 -12.84 -12.19 -19.01
N TYR A 85 -12.46 -12.71 -17.86
CA TYR A 85 -12.96 -14.01 -17.36
C TYR A 85 -14.07 -13.88 -16.32
N GLY A 86 -14.25 -12.71 -15.74
CA GLY A 86 -15.21 -12.40 -14.68
C GLY A 86 -14.52 -12.12 -13.36
N ARG A 87 -15.15 -11.29 -12.52
CA ARG A 87 -14.58 -10.85 -11.23
C ARG A 87 -14.48 -12.01 -10.24
N LYS A 88 -15.59 -12.71 -10.05
CA LYS A 88 -15.69 -13.80 -9.07
C LYS A 88 -14.70 -14.94 -9.33
N PRO A 89 -14.63 -15.58 -10.51
CA PRO A 89 -13.73 -16.71 -10.74
C PRO A 89 -12.26 -16.31 -10.64
N VAL A 90 -11.91 -15.12 -11.11
CA VAL A 90 -10.52 -14.64 -11.05
C VAL A 90 -10.11 -14.25 -9.63
N LEU A 91 -11.01 -13.62 -8.86
CA LEU A 91 -10.78 -13.35 -7.45
C LEU A 91 -10.58 -14.65 -6.65
N LEU A 92 -11.42 -15.67 -6.89
CA LEU A 92 -11.26 -16.99 -6.27
C LEU A 92 -9.90 -17.60 -6.57
N MET A 93 -9.46 -17.57 -7.83
CA MET A 93 -8.15 -18.09 -8.22
C MET A 93 -7.00 -17.38 -7.49
N GLY A 94 -7.02 -16.05 -7.46
CA GLY A 94 -6.00 -15.26 -6.74
C GLY A 94 -5.99 -15.53 -5.25
N LEU A 95 -7.16 -15.59 -4.61
CA LEU A 95 -7.29 -15.89 -3.18
C LEU A 95 -6.91 -17.33 -2.83
N LEU A 96 -7.14 -18.28 -3.71
CA LEU A 96 -6.66 -19.66 -3.53
C LEU A 96 -5.13 -19.71 -3.58
N VAL A 97 -4.51 -19.03 -4.55
CA VAL A 97 -3.04 -18.89 -4.60
C VAL A 97 -2.51 -18.26 -3.30
N TYR A 98 -3.12 -17.17 -2.82
CA TYR A 98 -2.76 -16.53 -1.56
C TYR A 98 -2.87 -17.50 -0.36
N THR A 99 -4.00 -18.18 -0.25
CA THR A 99 -4.31 -19.08 0.88
C THR A 99 -3.36 -20.27 0.93
N ILE A 100 -3.15 -20.94 -0.21
CA ILE A 100 -2.23 -22.07 -0.31
C ILE A 100 -0.79 -21.61 0.02
N SER A 101 -0.37 -20.48 -0.53
CA SER A 101 0.97 -19.94 -0.26
C SER A 101 1.15 -19.54 1.20
N SER A 102 0.13 -18.96 1.85
CA SER A 102 0.13 -18.67 3.28
C SER A 102 0.29 -19.94 4.11
N PHE A 103 -0.42 -21.00 3.73
CA PHE A 103 -0.30 -22.31 4.37
C PHE A 103 1.10 -22.91 4.18
N LEU A 104 1.68 -22.82 2.99
CA LEU A 104 3.03 -23.31 2.71
C LEU A 104 4.10 -22.55 3.52
N CYS A 105 3.90 -21.24 3.76
CA CYS A 105 4.81 -20.44 4.60
C CYS A 105 4.92 -21.00 6.03
N ILE A 106 3.89 -21.64 6.58
CA ILE A 106 3.92 -22.27 7.92
C ILE A 106 5.00 -23.35 7.98
N PHE A 107 5.18 -24.10 6.89
CA PHE A 107 6.09 -25.23 6.78
C PHE A 107 7.45 -24.85 6.17
N ALA A 108 7.72 -23.55 5.95
CA ALA A 108 8.99 -23.12 5.41
C ALA A 108 10.16 -23.59 6.30
N ALA A 109 11.05 -24.44 5.75
CA ALA A 109 12.20 -24.99 6.45
C ALA A 109 13.40 -24.03 6.47
N ASN A 110 13.47 -23.12 5.49
CA ASN A 110 14.55 -22.14 5.36
C ASN A 110 14.01 -20.84 4.71
N VAL A 111 14.86 -19.81 4.72
CA VAL A 111 14.48 -18.49 4.21
C VAL A 111 14.16 -18.49 2.71
N TYR A 112 14.81 -19.33 1.91
CA TYR A 112 14.59 -19.39 0.46
C TYR A 112 13.22 -19.97 0.11
N ALA A 113 12.80 -21.02 0.80
CA ALA A 113 11.45 -21.57 0.67
C ALA A 113 10.40 -20.54 1.08
N LEU A 114 10.66 -19.80 2.18
CA LEU A 114 9.78 -18.74 2.63
C LEU A 114 9.66 -17.61 1.58
N ILE A 115 10.78 -17.16 1.01
CA ILE A 115 10.81 -16.16 -0.07
C ILE A 115 9.93 -16.64 -1.24
N LEU A 116 10.12 -17.88 -1.69
CA LEU A 116 9.35 -18.43 -2.80
C LEU A 116 7.83 -18.44 -2.51
N PHE A 117 7.44 -18.89 -1.33
CA PHE A 117 6.01 -18.93 -0.96
C PHE A 117 5.44 -17.52 -0.80
N ARG A 118 6.22 -16.56 -0.29
CA ARG A 118 5.84 -15.16 -0.19
C ARG A 118 5.64 -14.49 -1.56
N ILE A 119 6.40 -14.88 -2.58
CA ILE A 119 6.20 -14.41 -3.96
C ILE A 119 4.82 -14.83 -4.47
N PHE A 120 4.45 -16.10 -4.34
CA PHE A 120 3.12 -16.57 -4.76
C PHE A 120 2.00 -15.94 -3.91
N GLN A 121 2.22 -15.78 -2.61
CA GLN A 121 1.30 -15.09 -1.72
C GLN A 121 1.05 -13.65 -2.18
N ALA A 122 2.11 -12.93 -2.60
CA ALA A 122 2.03 -11.56 -3.09
C ALA A 122 1.23 -11.45 -4.40
N ILE A 123 1.48 -12.37 -5.34
CA ILE A 123 0.71 -12.45 -6.59
C ILE A 123 -0.78 -12.62 -6.27
N GLY A 124 -1.13 -13.55 -5.38
CA GLY A 124 -2.51 -13.77 -4.94
C GLY A 124 -3.12 -12.56 -4.22
N CYS A 125 -2.34 -11.88 -3.39
CA CYS A 125 -2.74 -10.64 -2.70
C CYS A 125 -3.12 -9.52 -3.69
N GLY A 126 -2.41 -9.44 -4.82
CA GLY A 126 -2.71 -8.48 -5.89
C GLY A 126 -4.12 -8.64 -6.46
N ALA A 127 -4.66 -9.86 -6.50
CA ALA A 127 -6.02 -10.11 -6.95
C ALA A 127 -7.06 -9.49 -6.00
N ALA A 128 -6.86 -9.61 -4.68
CA ALA A 128 -7.77 -9.07 -3.68
C ALA A 128 -7.96 -7.56 -3.85
N THR A 129 -6.88 -6.81 -3.98
CA THR A 129 -6.91 -5.35 -4.11
C THR A 129 -7.36 -4.86 -5.48
N ALA A 130 -6.82 -5.44 -6.57
CA ALA A 130 -7.17 -5.00 -7.91
C ALA A 130 -8.64 -5.27 -8.23
N ILE A 131 -9.13 -6.47 -7.89
CA ILE A 131 -10.50 -6.88 -8.24
C ILE A 131 -11.52 -6.25 -7.29
N SER A 132 -11.23 -6.05 -5.99
CA SER A 132 -12.17 -5.36 -5.09
C SER A 132 -12.46 -3.94 -5.57
N ASN A 133 -11.43 -3.19 -5.99
CA ASN A 133 -11.62 -1.87 -6.57
C ASN A 133 -12.41 -1.88 -7.88
N ALA A 134 -12.21 -2.90 -8.72
CA ALA A 134 -12.97 -3.08 -9.96
C ALA A 134 -14.44 -3.40 -9.66
N ILE A 135 -14.72 -4.30 -8.72
CA ILE A 135 -16.07 -4.65 -8.27
C ILE A 135 -16.82 -3.42 -7.77
N VAL A 136 -16.18 -2.54 -6.99
CA VAL A 136 -16.82 -1.28 -6.53
C VAL A 136 -17.21 -0.41 -7.72
N LYS A 137 -16.36 -0.32 -8.74
CA LYS A 137 -16.63 0.46 -9.95
C LYS A 137 -17.75 -0.14 -10.80
N ASP A 138 -17.86 -1.46 -10.86
CA ASP A 138 -18.87 -2.17 -11.67
C ASP A 138 -20.24 -2.17 -10.99
N TYR A 139 -20.27 -2.30 -9.66
CA TYR A 139 -21.50 -2.52 -8.90
C TYR A 139 -22.16 -1.25 -8.38
N TYR A 140 -21.37 -0.20 -8.06
CA TYR A 140 -21.86 1.04 -7.47
C TYR A 140 -21.68 2.23 -8.42
N PHE A 141 -22.60 3.23 -8.36
CA PHE A 141 -22.63 4.41 -9.24
C PHE A 141 -22.75 5.71 -8.45
N GLY A 142 -22.46 6.82 -9.13
CA GLY A 142 -22.60 8.16 -8.60
C GLY A 142 -21.91 8.35 -7.24
N GLU A 143 -22.55 9.07 -6.34
CA GLU A 143 -22.03 9.36 -5.00
C GLU A 143 -21.81 8.11 -4.15
N LYS A 144 -22.66 7.07 -4.33
CA LYS A 144 -22.53 5.80 -3.60
C LYS A 144 -21.22 5.10 -3.91
N ARG A 145 -20.77 5.12 -5.18
CA ARG A 145 -19.45 4.59 -5.59
C ARG A 145 -18.34 5.30 -4.83
N GLY A 146 -18.35 6.64 -4.81
CA GLY A 146 -17.35 7.44 -4.10
C GLY A 146 -17.29 7.11 -2.61
N ARG A 147 -18.46 7.01 -1.96
CA ARG A 147 -18.57 6.66 -0.54
C ARG A 147 -18.00 5.28 -0.24
N ILE A 148 -18.28 4.28 -1.07
CA ILE A 148 -17.81 2.91 -0.84
C ILE A 148 -16.32 2.78 -1.12
N LEU A 149 -15.79 3.42 -2.17
CA LEU A 149 -14.35 3.51 -2.40
C LEU A 149 -13.63 4.16 -1.20
N ALA A 150 -14.22 5.21 -0.62
CA ALA A 150 -13.68 5.84 0.58
C ALA A 150 -13.66 4.89 1.79
N ILE A 151 -14.69 4.07 1.98
CA ILE A 151 -14.73 3.05 3.04
C ILE A 151 -13.64 1.99 2.83
N VAL A 152 -13.50 1.45 1.62
CA VAL A 152 -12.47 0.48 1.26
C VAL A 152 -11.07 1.06 1.51
N GLN A 153 -10.83 2.29 1.07
CA GLN A 153 -9.56 2.97 1.26
C GLN A 153 -9.28 3.31 2.73
N SER A 154 -10.30 3.69 3.50
CA SER A 154 -10.15 3.99 4.92
C SER A 154 -9.70 2.76 5.71
N LEU A 155 -10.24 1.57 5.40
CA LEU A 155 -9.80 0.34 6.08
C LEU A 155 -8.37 -0.03 5.71
N SER A 156 -7.99 0.12 4.44
CA SER A 156 -6.61 -0.08 3.99
C SER A 156 -5.63 0.87 4.70
N THR A 157 -6.01 2.13 4.88
CA THR A 157 -5.16 3.15 5.52
C THR A 157 -5.10 2.97 7.05
N THR A 158 -6.17 2.46 7.67
CA THR A 158 -6.23 2.22 9.13
C THR A 158 -5.53 0.91 9.51
N SER A 159 -5.47 -0.05 8.60
CA SER A 159 -4.90 -1.38 8.85
C SER A 159 -3.45 -1.35 9.41
N PRO A 160 -2.53 -0.48 8.96
CA PRO A 160 -1.20 -0.37 9.55
C PRO A 160 -1.16 0.01 11.04
N ILE A 161 -2.24 0.59 11.58
CA ILE A 161 -2.33 0.88 13.01
C ILE A 161 -2.57 -0.41 13.81
N VAL A 162 -3.42 -1.28 13.30
CA VAL A 162 -3.91 -2.47 13.99
C VAL A 162 -3.06 -3.70 13.70
N SER A 163 -2.54 -3.83 12.47
CA SER A 163 -1.85 -5.02 12.00
C SER A 163 -0.61 -5.39 12.83
N PRO A 164 0.32 -4.47 13.18
CA PRO A 164 1.46 -4.83 14.02
C PRO A 164 1.07 -5.24 15.44
N VAL A 165 -0.04 -4.68 15.97
CA VAL A 165 -0.57 -5.05 17.30
C VAL A 165 -1.07 -6.49 17.27
N ILE A 166 -1.80 -6.88 16.22
CA ILE A 166 -2.20 -8.27 16.01
C ILE A 166 -0.98 -9.17 15.89
N GLY A 167 0.04 -8.76 15.12
CA GLY A 167 1.29 -9.50 14.95
C GLY A 167 2.02 -9.73 16.28
N ALA A 168 2.20 -8.67 17.06
CA ALA A 168 2.84 -8.77 18.38
C ALA A 168 2.05 -9.63 19.37
N PHE A 169 0.70 -9.58 19.31
CA PHE A 169 -0.15 -10.44 20.11
C PHE A 169 0.03 -11.92 19.74
N ILE A 170 0.02 -12.25 18.45
CA ILE A 170 0.25 -13.60 17.95
C ILE A 170 1.64 -14.11 18.38
N LEU A 171 2.69 -13.29 18.27
CA LEU A 171 4.04 -13.62 18.70
C LEU A 171 4.17 -13.85 20.20
N GLY A 172 3.28 -13.24 20.99
CA GLY A 172 3.25 -13.42 22.45
C GLY A 172 2.71 -14.79 22.89
N ILE A 173 1.95 -15.47 22.04
CA ILE A 173 1.32 -16.76 22.32
C ILE A 173 1.83 -17.91 21.43
N THR A 174 2.50 -17.59 20.32
CA THR A 174 3.00 -18.57 19.35
C THR A 174 4.39 -18.14 18.82
N THR A 175 4.83 -18.78 17.74
CA THR A 175 6.03 -18.40 16.98
C THR A 175 5.65 -17.54 15.76
N TRP A 176 6.65 -17.09 14.99
CA TRP A 176 6.43 -16.40 13.72
C TRP A 176 5.55 -17.20 12.73
N ARG A 177 5.54 -18.53 12.83
CA ARG A 177 4.66 -19.39 12.01
C ARG A 177 3.17 -19.16 12.30
N GLY A 178 2.82 -18.77 13.54
CA GLY A 178 1.45 -18.42 13.92
C GLY A 178 0.90 -17.24 13.11
N ILE A 179 1.75 -16.33 12.66
CA ILE A 179 1.34 -15.24 11.77
C ILE A 179 0.86 -15.80 10.44
N PHE A 180 1.55 -16.77 9.86
CA PHE A 180 1.13 -17.38 8.61
C PHE A 180 -0.12 -18.26 8.76
N VAL A 181 -0.34 -18.86 9.95
CA VAL A 181 -1.63 -19.50 10.28
C VAL A 181 -2.76 -18.45 10.25
N PHE A 182 -2.56 -17.31 10.90
CA PHE A 182 -3.53 -16.21 10.85
C PHE A 182 -3.80 -15.75 9.41
N LEU A 183 -2.76 -15.55 8.59
CA LEU A 183 -2.90 -15.14 7.19
C LEU A 183 -3.60 -16.22 6.33
N ALA A 184 -3.36 -17.51 6.60
CA ALA A 184 -4.07 -18.59 5.93
C ALA A 184 -5.57 -18.58 6.29
N VAL A 185 -5.92 -18.33 7.57
CA VAL A 185 -7.32 -18.17 8.01
C VAL A 185 -7.98 -16.98 7.34
N VAL A 186 -7.29 -15.82 7.27
CA VAL A 186 -7.74 -14.63 6.52
C VAL A 186 -8.02 -14.99 5.05
N GLY A 187 -7.14 -15.77 4.43
CA GLY A 187 -7.31 -16.26 3.06
C GLY A 187 -8.55 -17.16 2.92
N VAL A 188 -8.75 -18.13 3.82
CA VAL A 188 -9.92 -19.01 3.82
C VAL A 188 -11.23 -18.23 3.96
N ILE A 189 -11.29 -17.28 4.91
CA ILE A 189 -12.46 -16.41 5.09
C ILE A 189 -12.76 -15.64 3.80
N SER A 190 -11.72 -15.16 3.10
CA SER A 190 -11.88 -14.43 1.85
C SER A 190 -12.35 -15.30 0.70
N VAL A 191 -11.87 -16.53 0.62
CA VAL A 191 -12.36 -17.54 -0.35
C VAL A 191 -13.84 -17.83 -0.10
N ILE A 192 -14.24 -18.08 1.15
CA ILE A 192 -15.65 -18.30 1.52
C ILE A 192 -16.50 -17.07 1.16
N GLY A 193 -16.07 -15.87 1.51
CA GLY A 193 -16.76 -14.62 1.15
C GLY A 193 -16.94 -14.47 -0.36
N THR A 194 -15.92 -14.82 -1.14
CA THR A 194 -15.99 -14.79 -2.61
C THR A 194 -16.95 -15.85 -3.16
N PHE A 195 -17.03 -17.04 -2.57
CA PHE A 195 -18.05 -18.02 -2.96
C PHE A 195 -19.47 -17.52 -2.74
N MET A 196 -19.69 -16.74 -1.67
CA MET A 196 -20.99 -16.17 -1.33
C MET A 196 -21.38 -14.97 -2.22
N MET A 197 -20.42 -14.26 -2.83
CA MET A 197 -20.73 -13.15 -3.73
C MET A 197 -21.30 -13.62 -5.07
N VAL A 198 -22.12 -12.77 -5.68
CA VAL A 198 -22.63 -12.95 -7.05
C VAL A 198 -21.67 -12.22 -8.01
N GLU A 199 -21.55 -12.74 -9.25
CA GLU A 199 -20.74 -12.09 -10.30
C GLU A 199 -21.23 -10.66 -10.55
N THR A 200 -20.31 -9.73 -10.65
CA THR A 200 -20.64 -8.30 -10.76
C THR A 200 -20.43 -7.71 -12.15
N ILE A 201 -19.67 -8.39 -13.00
CA ILE A 201 -19.46 -7.96 -14.39
C ILE A 201 -20.62 -8.45 -15.26
N GLU A 202 -21.29 -7.51 -15.93
CA GLU A 202 -22.42 -7.81 -16.84
C GLU A 202 -21.90 -8.18 -18.23
N THR A 203 -20.95 -7.39 -18.75
CA THR A 203 -20.36 -7.59 -20.08
C THR A 203 -18.86 -7.79 -19.96
N LYS A 204 -18.41 -8.99 -20.29
CA LYS A 204 -16.99 -9.30 -20.30
C LYS A 204 -16.27 -8.56 -21.42
N SER A 205 -15.08 -8.06 -21.14
CA SER A 205 -14.26 -7.38 -22.13
C SER A 205 -13.81 -8.37 -23.21
N THR A 206 -14.01 -7.98 -24.47
CA THR A 206 -13.45 -8.68 -25.65
C THR A 206 -12.03 -8.22 -25.97
N GLY A 207 -11.51 -7.23 -25.21
CA GLY A 207 -10.19 -6.65 -25.40
C GLY A 207 -9.06 -7.66 -25.16
N ASN A 208 -7.97 -7.47 -25.89
CA ASN A 208 -6.79 -8.28 -25.72
C ASN A 208 -5.94 -7.73 -24.55
N MET A 209 -5.27 -8.62 -23.81
CA MET A 209 -4.31 -8.19 -22.76
C MET A 209 -3.22 -7.24 -23.32
N MET A 210 -2.86 -7.42 -24.60
CA MET A 210 -1.92 -6.56 -25.30
C MET A 210 -2.42 -5.10 -25.40
N ASP A 211 -3.73 -4.89 -25.55
CA ASP A 211 -4.32 -3.55 -25.60
C ASP A 211 -4.16 -2.83 -24.26
N THR A 212 -4.30 -3.56 -23.15
CA THR A 212 -4.05 -3.01 -21.82
C THR A 212 -2.58 -2.69 -21.61
N LEU A 213 -1.68 -3.56 -22.02
CA LEU A 213 -0.23 -3.30 -21.95
C LEU A 213 0.16 -2.10 -22.81
N ASN A 214 -0.42 -1.96 -24.02
CA ASN A 214 -0.21 -0.82 -24.89
C ASN A 214 -0.71 0.48 -24.24
N LYS A 215 -1.85 0.48 -23.55
CA LYS A 215 -2.34 1.63 -22.79
C LYS A 215 -1.42 2.02 -21.63
N LEU A 216 -0.90 1.04 -20.89
CA LEU A 216 0.10 1.28 -19.85
C LEU A 216 1.37 1.89 -20.44
N ALA A 217 1.89 1.32 -21.54
CA ALA A 217 3.07 1.83 -22.23
C ALA A 217 2.86 3.25 -22.78
N ALA A 218 1.70 3.54 -23.37
CA ALA A 218 1.34 4.88 -23.83
C ALA A 218 1.27 5.88 -22.66
N THR A 219 0.72 5.48 -21.52
CA THR A 219 0.69 6.30 -20.31
C THR A 219 2.09 6.63 -19.80
N MET A 220 3.03 5.68 -19.86
CA MET A 220 4.43 5.88 -19.48
C MET A 220 5.19 6.83 -20.43
N GLN A 221 4.68 7.08 -21.64
CA GLN A 221 5.25 8.06 -22.57
C GLN A 221 4.80 9.50 -22.26
N ASN A 222 3.82 9.70 -21.39
CA ASN A 222 3.37 11.03 -20.98
C ASN A 222 4.42 11.72 -20.10
N LYS A 223 5.17 12.65 -20.69
CA LYS A 223 6.30 13.33 -20.03
C LYS A 223 5.88 14.11 -18.78
N SER A 224 4.73 14.80 -18.81
CA SER A 224 4.24 15.58 -17.67
C SER A 224 3.90 14.68 -16.49
N LEU A 225 3.22 13.55 -16.74
CA LEU A 225 2.93 12.56 -15.73
C LEU A 225 4.23 11.96 -15.15
N MET A 226 5.17 11.55 -16.00
CA MET A 226 6.39 10.88 -15.56
C MET A 226 7.29 11.77 -14.70
N VAL A 227 7.43 13.04 -15.04
CA VAL A 227 8.23 14.00 -14.24
C VAL A 227 7.62 14.18 -12.84
N LEU A 228 6.30 14.34 -12.73
CA LEU A 228 5.59 14.39 -11.44
C LEU A 228 5.71 13.07 -10.69
N LEU A 229 5.51 11.96 -11.39
CA LEU A 229 5.56 10.62 -10.82
C LEU A 229 6.91 10.33 -10.17
N PHE A 230 8.02 10.58 -10.86
CA PHE A 230 9.36 10.40 -10.29
C PHE A 230 9.61 11.33 -9.09
N THR A 231 9.16 12.59 -9.16
CA THR A 231 9.31 13.55 -8.05
C THR A 231 8.62 13.03 -6.78
N PHE A 232 7.41 12.50 -6.90
CA PHE A 232 6.64 12.03 -5.75
C PHE A 232 6.96 10.59 -5.34
N ALA A 233 7.42 9.75 -6.25
CA ALA A 233 7.78 8.37 -5.95
C ALA A 233 9.00 8.26 -5.02
N LEU A 234 9.91 9.24 -5.05
CA LEU A 234 11.06 9.29 -4.14
C LEU A 234 10.66 9.18 -2.66
N ILE A 235 9.51 9.76 -2.27
CA ILE A 235 9.00 9.69 -0.89
C ILE A 235 8.85 8.24 -0.43
N GLN A 236 8.45 7.35 -1.32
CA GLN A 236 8.23 5.93 -1.00
C GLN A 236 9.52 5.21 -0.60
N ILE A 237 10.66 5.65 -1.10
CA ILE A 237 11.97 5.11 -0.70
C ILE A 237 12.16 5.32 0.82
N ALA A 238 12.01 6.55 1.31
CA ALA A 238 12.20 6.84 2.72
C ALA A 238 11.12 6.15 3.59
N PHE A 239 9.86 6.21 3.17
CA PHE A 239 8.74 5.65 3.91
C PHE A 239 8.86 4.13 4.08
N MET A 240 9.13 3.40 3.01
CA MET A 240 9.23 1.95 3.05
C MET A 240 10.54 1.47 3.71
N SER A 241 11.61 2.28 3.67
CA SER A 241 12.82 2.03 4.47
C SER A 241 12.50 2.03 5.96
N PHE A 242 11.72 3.01 6.44
CA PHE A 242 11.28 3.07 7.83
C PHE A 242 10.42 1.85 8.19
N ILE A 243 9.42 1.50 7.38
CA ILE A 243 8.55 0.35 7.64
C ILE A 243 9.40 -0.91 7.83
N THR A 244 10.32 -1.20 6.93
CA THR A 244 11.15 -2.42 6.95
C THR A 244 12.12 -2.46 8.12
N ALA A 245 12.75 -1.33 8.46
CA ALA A 245 13.75 -1.30 9.54
C ALA A 245 13.15 -1.08 10.92
N SER A 246 11.92 -0.65 11.02
CA SER A 246 11.30 -0.23 12.28
C SER A 246 11.40 -1.30 13.37
N SER A 247 11.07 -2.57 13.05
CA SER A 247 11.16 -3.65 14.03
C SER A 247 12.59 -3.90 14.52
N TYR A 248 13.56 -3.90 13.62
CA TYR A 248 14.98 -4.06 13.99
C TYR A 248 15.50 -2.89 14.83
N ILE A 249 15.10 -1.65 14.52
CA ILE A 249 15.51 -0.48 15.30
C ILE A 249 14.93 -0.52 16.70
N TYR A 250 13.63 -0.81 16.82
CA TYR A 250 12.97 -0.81 18.12
C TYR A 250 13.31 -2.05 18.94
N VAL A 251 13.24 -3.25 18.37
CA VAL A 251 13.43 -4.50 19.11
C VAL A 251 14.90 -4.80 19.32
N ASP A 252 15.72 -4.87 18.26
CA ASP A 252 17.13 -5.22 18.36
C ASP A 252 17.99 -4.02 18.77
N GLY A 253 17.71 -2.83 18.23
CA GLY A 253 18.51 -1.64 18.48
C GLY A 253 18.28 -1.01 19.86
N PHE A 254 17.02 -0.81 20.23
CA PHE A 254 16.66 -0.21 21.54
C PHE A 254 16.30 -1.25 22.60
N GLY A 255 16.17 -2.52 22.27
CA GLY A 255 15.85 -3.60 23.22
C GLY A 255 14.41 -3.54 23.75
N VAL A 256 13.47 -2.90 23.04
CA VAL A 256 12.07 -2.86 23.48
C VAL A 256 11.31 -4.12 23.05
N SER A 257 10.25 -4.46 23.80
CA SER A 257 9.40 -5.60 23.45
C SER A 257 8.62 -5.37 22.15
N GLU A 258 8.19 -6.46 21.50
CA GLU A 258 7.35 -6.39 20.30
C GLU A 258 6.03 -5.63 20.52
N LYS A 259 5.49 -5.68 21.76
CA LYS A 259 4.31 -4.89 22.15
C LYS A 259 4.60 -3.39 22.15
N MET A 260 5.76 -2.99 22.70
CA MET A 260 6.17 -1.60 22.73
C MET A 260 6.55 -1.10 21.33
N TYR A 261 7.20 -1.93 20.51
CA TYR A 261 7.41 -1.64 19.08
C TYR A 261 6.07 -1.33 18.39
N SER A 262 5.07 -2.21 18.55
CA SER A 262 3.76 -2.02 17.94
C SER A 262 3.08 -0.74 18.38
N PHE A 263 3.27 -0.32 19.63
CA PHE A 263 2.78 0.97 20.13
C PHE A 263 3.42 2.16 19.39
N TYR A 264 4.76 2.20 19.28
CA TYR A 264 5.46 3.27 18.56
C TYR A 264 5.11 3.31 17.08
N PHE A 265 5.02 2.13 16.44
CA PHE A 265 4.63 2.03 15.04
C PHE A 265 3.20 2.54 14.81
N SER A 266 2.26 2.09 15.65
CA SER A 266 0.86 2.53 15.58
C SER A 266 0.71 4.02 15.85
N MET A 267 1.48 4.59 16.77
CA MET A 267 1.51 6.03 17.03
C MET A 267 1.92 6.80 15.77
N ASN A 268 2.95 6.36 15.06
CA ASN A 268 3.36 6.97 13.80
C ASN A 268 2.26 6.81 12.72
N ALA A 269 1.63 5.62 12.63
CA ALA A 269 0.57 5.34 11.68
C ALA A 269 -0.70 6.19 11.91
N VAL A 270 -1.01 6.55 13.16
CA VAL A 270 -2.12 7.50 13.46
C VAL A 270 -1.85 8.86 12.81
N PHE A 271 -0.65 9.40 12.96
CA PHE A 271 -0.30 10.69 12.35
C PHE A 271 -0.27 10.63 10.82
N LEU A 272 0.12 9.50 10.25
CA LEU A 272 0.03 9.23 8.81
C LEU A 272 -1.42 9.28 8.33
N LEU A 273 -2.36 8.71 9.09
CA LEU A 273 -3.80 8.74 8.78
C LEU A 273 -4.39 10.15 8.90
N LEU A 274 -3.94 10.93 9.87
CA LEU A 274 -4.45 12.29 10.08
C LEU A 274 -4.02 13.27 8.97
N GLY A 275 -2.88 13.05 8.32
CA GLY A 275 -2.35 13.94 7.29
C GLY A 275 -3.37 14.34 6.22
N PRO A 276 -3.99 13.40 5.46
CA PRO A 276 -4.99 13.72 4.44
C PRO A 276 -6.23 14.45 4.96
N LEU A 277 -6.64 14.21 6.21
CA LEU A 277 -7.77 14.92 6.82
C LEU A 277 -7.46 16.40 7.03
N PHE A 278 -6.23 16.71 7.44
CA PHE A 278 -5.78 18.09 7.62
C PHE A 278 -5.54 18.83 6.28
N TYR A 279 -5.34 18.11 5.17
CA TYR A 279 -5.17 18.69 3.85
C TYR A 279 -6.33 19.60 3.46
N ILE A 280 -7.57 19.18 3.67
CA ILE A 280 -8.78 19.96 3.34
C ILE A 280 -8.83 21.27 4.11
N GLN A 281 -8.42 21.25 5.37
CA GLN A 281 -8.37 22.46 6.21
C GLN A 281 -7.22 23.38 5.80
N ALA A 282 -6.07 22.81 5.47
CA ALA A 282 -4.89 23.56 5.03
C ALA A 282 -5.13 24.28 3.69
N LEU A 283 -5.91 23.69 2.76
CA LEU A 283 -6.29 24.34 1.51
C LEU A 283 -7.10 25.63 1.70
N LYS A 284 -7.77 25.82 2.84
CA LYS A 284 -8.46 27.10 3.17
C LYS A 284 -7.49 28.21 3.50
N LEU A 285 -6.26 27.89 3.89
CA LEU A 285 -5.26 28.84 4.36
C LEU A 285 -4.14 29.07 3.32
N VAL A 286 -3.75 28.00 2.61
CA VAL A 286 -2.64 28.02 1.66
C VAL A 286 -2.95 27.15 0.45
N ASN A 287 -2.34 27.50 -0.70
CA ASN A 287 -2.52 26.72 -1.93
C ASN A 287 -1.79 25.37 -1.88
N TYR A 288 -2.22 24.41 -2.72
CA TYR A 288 -1.64 23.07 -2.77
C TYR A 288 -0.13 23.06 -3.06
N ARG A 289 0.39 24.03 -3.83
CA ARG A 289 1.83 24.14 -4.13
C ARG A 289 2.65 24.42 -2.87
N THR A 290 2.12 25.28 -1.99
CA THR A 290 2.74 25.59 -0.69
C THR A 290 2.70 24.40 0.25
N ILE A 291 1.60 23.63 0.25
CA ILE A 291 1.48 22.39 1.03
C ILE A 291 2.54 21.37 0.59
N ILE A 292 2.68 21.12 -0.71
CA ILE A 292 3.68 20.19 -1.26
C ILE A 292 5.09 20.67 -0.90
N LYS A 293 5.40 21.94 -1.14
CA LYS A 293 6.72 22.53 -0.81
C LYS A 293 7.02 22.40 0.69
N GLY A 294 6.08 22.78 1.56
CA GLY A 294 6.22 22.68 3.00
C GLY A 294 6.42 21.23 3.48
N SER A 295 5.72 20.29 2.88
CA SER A 295 5.85 18.87 3.20
C SER A 295 7.26 18.33 2.93
N PHE A 296 7.89 18.71 1.83
CA PHE A 296 9.27 18.32 1.53
C PHE A 296 10.29 18.96 2.48
N ILE A 297 10.09 20.24 2.84
CA ILE A 297 10.95 20.93 3.82
C ILE A 297 10.85 20.24 5.18
N ILE A 298 9.64 19.96 5.67
CA ILE A 298 9.44 19.31 6.96
C ILE A 298 9.99 17.87 6.93
N MET A 299 9.85 17.15 5.82
CA MET A 299 10.44 15.84 5.65
C MET A 299 11.97 15.89 5.79
N ALA A 300 12.64 16.89 5.19
CA ALA A 300 14.08 17.06 5.30
C ALA A 300 14.51 17.41 6.74
N ILE A 301 13.79 18.32 7.40
CA ILE A 301 14.03 18.72 8.80
C ILE A 301 13.82 17.50 9.73
N SER A 302 12.76 16.74 9.53
CA SER A 302 12.48 15.53 10.29
C SER A 302 13.61 14.50 10.14
N GLY A 303 14.11 14.30 8.92
CA GLY A 303 15.28 13.45 8.67
C GLY A 303 16.52 13.94 9.44
N LEU A 304 16.80 15.24 9.44
CA LEU A 304 17.88 15.82 10.22
C LEU A 304 17.70 15.60 11.74
N LEU A 305 16.47 15.77 12.25
CA LEU A 305 16.16 15.50 13.65
C LEU A 305 16.40 14.03 14.01
N VAL A 306 16.03 13.10 13.13
CA VAL A 306 16.32 11.67 13.34
C VAL A 306 17.82 11.42 13.44
N VAL A 307 18.64 12.05 12.59
CA VAL A 307 20.11 11.93 12.65
C VAL A 307 20.65 12.46 13.97
N LEU A 308 20.16 13.62 14.44
CA LEU A 308 20.69 14.31 15.62
C LEU A 308 20.25 13.68 16.95
N ILE A 309 18.97 13.31 17.06
CA ILE A 309 18.39 12.88 18.34
C ILE A 309 17.79 11.47 18.32
N GLY A 310 17.65 10.84 17.15
CA GLY A 310 16.97 9.55 17.01
C GLY A 310 17.65 8.40 17.75
N ASN A 311 18.95 8.46 17.97
CA ASN A 311 19.70 7.42 18.71
C ASN A 311 19.55 7.50 20.24
N PHE A 312 19.01 8.60 20.81
CA PHE A 312 18.96 8.76 22.27
C PHE A 312 17.90 7.85 22.94
N SER A 313 16.75 7.67 22.29
CA SER A 313 15.70 6.80 22.82
C SER A 313 14.66 6.41 21.75
N PRO A 314 13.89 5.32 21.98
CA PRO A 314 12.79 4.92 21.10
C PRO A 314 11.77 6.05 20.89
N LEU A 315 11.50 6.82 21.95
CA LEU A 315 10.53 7.92 21.91
C LEU A 315 11.05 9.08 21.04
N PHE A 316 12.32 9.48 21.18
CA PHE A 316 12.90 10.53 20.36
C PHE A 316 12.94 10.15 18.88
N PHE A 317 13.29 8.89 18.57
CA PHE A 317 13.22 8.37 17.20
C PHE A 317 11.80 8.47 16.63
N CYS A 318 10.79 8.04 17.39
CA CYS A 318 9.40 8.12 16.98
C CYS A 318 8.95 9.56 16.75
N LEU A 319 9.16 10.45 17.73
CA LEU A 319 8.74 11.86 17.66
C LEU A 319 9.42 12.62 16.52
N ALA A 320 10.69 12.32 16.23
CA ALA A 320 11.41 12.94 15.13
C ALA A 320 10.85 12.54 13.75
N LEU A 321 10.27 11.32 13.61
CA LEU A 321 9.68 10.84 12.35
C LEU A 321 8.23 11.26 12.12
N ILE A 322 7.45 11.49 13.18
CA ILE A 322 6.03 11.84 13.07
C ILE A 322 5.78 13.01 12.12
N PRO A 323 6.52 14.15 12.16
CA PRO A 323 6.29 15.24 11.22
C PRO A 323 6.46 14.80 9.77
N ALA A 324 7.49 14.00 9.45
CA ALA A 324 7.67 13.50 8.09
C ALA A 324 6.50 12.64 7.63
N SER A 325 6.05 11.69 8.46
CA SER A 325 4.92 10.81 8.14
C SER A 325 3.63 11.58 7.93
N PHE A 326 3.34 12.54 8.80
CA PHE A 326 2.15 13.39 8.72
C PHE A 326 2.15 14.22 7.42
N PHE A 327 3.19 15.00 7.17
CA PHE A 327 3.23 15.92 6.03
C PHE A 327 3.42 15.19 4.69
N ALA A 328 4.15 14.06 4.65
CA ALA A 328 4.25 13.24 3.44
C ALA A 328 2.89 12.69 3.00
N ASN A 329 1.98 12.37 3.94
CA ASN A 329 0.63 11.93 3.63
C ASN A 329 -0.36 13.08 3.46
N MET A 330 -0.15 14.21 4.12
CA MET A 330 -0.96 15.41 3.95
C MET A 330 -0.96 15.91 2.49
N GLN A 331 0.17 15.83 1.79
CA GLN A 331 0.23 16.15 0.35
C GLN A 331 -0.36 15.07 -0.56
N GLY A 332 -0.75 13.90 -0.01
CA GLY A 332 -1.24 12.75 -0.78
C GLY A 332 -2.35 13.06 -1.77
N PRO A 333 -3.47 13.70 -1.35
CA PRO A 333 -4.54 14.08 -2.24
C PRO A 333 -4.10 15.05 -3.35
N ALA A 334 -3.28 16.06 -3.01
CA ALA A 334 -2.76 17.02 -3.99
C ALA A 334 -1.93 16.35 -5.08
N ARG A 335 -0.95 15.51 -4.66
CA ARG A 335 -0.07 14.83 -5.62
C ARG A 335 -0.82 13.86 -6.52
N MET A 336 -1.83 13.15 -5.98
CA MET A 336 -2.61 12.20 -6.77
C MET A 336 -3.48 12.91 -7.80
N ASN A 337 -4.20 13.96 -7.39
CA ASN A 337 -5.01 14.77 -8.30
C ASN A 337 -4.15 15.41 -9.38
N LEU A 338 -3.00 15.98 -9.01
CA LEU A 338 -2.09 16.62 -9.97
C LEU A 338 -1.56 15.62 -11.02
N MET A 339 -1.24 14.39 -10.62
CA MET A 339 -0.78 13.36 -11.55
C MET A 339 -1.89 12.86 -12.46
N ILE A 340 -3.12 12.68 -11.96
CA ILE A 340 -4.25 12.24 -12.76
C ILE A 340 -4.67 13.33 -13.77
N GLU A 341 -4.58 14.61 -13.42
CA GLU A 341 -4.89 15.75 -14.31
C GLU A 341 -3.99 15.79 -15.54
N GLN A 342 -2.81 15.15 -15.51
CA GLN A 342 -1.93 15.07 -16.68
C GLN A 342 -2.46 14.13 -17.78
N VAL A 343 -3.53 13.38 -17.52
CA VAL A 343 -4.00 12.31 -18.41
C VAL A 343 -5.46 12.56 -18.81
N ASP A 344 -5.70 12.82 -20.09
CA ASP A 344 -7.04 13.09 -20.61
C ASP A 344 -7.88 11.81 -20.84
N LYS A 345 -7.21 10.67 -21.07
CA LYS A 345 -7.84 9.38 -21.35
C LYS A 345 -7.17 8.28 -20.54
N ASP A 346 -7.87 7.15 -20.33
CA ASP A 346 -7.32 5.97 -19.67
C ASP A 346 -6.80 6.21 -18.21
N MET A 347 -7.56 7.00 -17.41
CA MET A 347 -7.24 7.28 -16.00
C MET A 347 -6.96 6.01 -15.18
N GLY A 348 -7.55 4.86 -15.55
CA GLY A 348 -7.29 3.58 -14.93
C GLY A 348 -5.86 3.09 -15.18
N ALA A 349 -5.36 3.24 -16.40
CA ALA A 349 -3.97 2.91 -16.73
C ALA A 349 -3.00 3.85 -15.99
N ALA A 350 -3.32 5.15 -15.92
CA ALA A 350 -2.52 6.13 -15.16
C ALA A 350 -2.44 5.76 -13.67
N SER A 351 -3.56 5.47 -13.04
CA SER A 351 -3.59 5.02 -11.64
C SER A 351 -2.74 3.77 -11.41
N SER A 352 -2.80 2.80 -12.34
CA SER A 352 -2.00 1.57 -12.26
C SER A 352 -0.50 1.85 -12.39
N VAL A 353 -0.09 2.71 -13.33
CA VAL A 353 1.32 3.12 -13.50
C VAL A 353 1.82 3.85 -12.24
N ILE A 354 1.03 4.77 -11.68
CA ILE A 354 1.36 5.51 -10.46
C ILE A 354 1.59 4.55 -9.29
N MET A 355 0.64 3.65 -9.04
CA MET A 355 0.72 2.70 -7.92
C MET A 355 1.87 1.72 -8.08
N CYS A 356 2.08 1.20 -9.29
CA CYS A 356 3.21 0.30 -9.59
C CYS A 356 4.56 1.01 -9.34
N THR A 357 4.72 2.23 -9.84
CA THR A 357 5.95 3.01 -9.64
C THR A 357 6.19 3.31 -8.15
N PHE A 358 5.17 3.72 -7.41
CA PHE A 358 5.28 3.94 -5.97
C PHE A 358 5.72 2.66 -5.23
N THR A 359 5.16 1.53 -5.60
CA THR A 359 5.52 0.23 -5.01
C THR A 359 6.96 -0.16 -5.32
N LEU A 360 7.41 0.03 -6.57
CA LEU A 360 8.79 -0.25 -6.98
C LEU A 360 9.80 0.66 -6.28
N PHE A 361 9.52 1.96 -6.16
CA PHE A 361 10.37 2.89 -5.40
C PHE A 361 10.40 2.52 -3.91
N GLY A 362 9.27 2.09 -3.36
CA GLY A 362 9.22 1.54 -2.01
C GLY A 362 10.13 0.31 -1.84
N ALA A 363 10.10 -0.62 -2.79
CA ALA A 363 10.97 -1.80 -2.77
C ALA A 363 12.47 -1.41 -2.81
N ILE A 364 12.84 -0.37 -3.56
CA ILE A 364 14.21 0.17 -3.54
C ILE A 364 14.58 0.64 -2.13
N GLY A 365 13.68 1.36 -1.44
CA GLY A 365 13.90 1.80 -0.07
C GLY A 365 14.12 0.63 0.90
N MET A 366 13.33 -0.41 0.78
CA MET A 366 13.47 -1.63 1.58
C MET A 366 14.81 -2.33 1.32
N MET A 367 15.28 -2.34 0.07
CA MET A 367 16.60 -2.90 -0.27
C MET A 367 17.74 -2.06 0.34
N LEU A 368 17.67 -0.74 0.22
CA LEU A 368 18.70 0.15 0.75
C LEU A 368 18.87 -0.01 2.26
N ILE A 369 17.78 -0.11 3.01
CA ILE A 369 17.86 -0.26 4.47
C ILE A 369 18.31 -1.67 4.92
N SER A 370 18.27 -2.65 4.03
CA SER A 370 18.68 -4.02 4.32
C SER A 370 20.20 -4.19 4.28
N ILE A 371 20.96 -3.19 3.87
CA ILE A 371 22.43 -3.21 3.87
C ILE A 371 22.92 -3.36 5.32
N GLU A 372 23.79 -4.35 5.55
CA GLU A 372 24.36 -4.66 6.86
C GLU A 372 25.53 -3.72 7.21
N GLY A 373 25.84 -3.61 8.51
CA GLY A 373 26.99 -2.81 8.98
C GLY A 373 26.75 -1.30 9.07
N ILE A 374 25.55 -0.80 8.72
CA ILE A 374 25.19 0.63 8.80
C ILE A 374 24.18 0.85 9.94
N ASN A 375 24.39 1.91 10.71
CA ASN A 375 23.40 2.34 11.70
C ASN A 375 22.08 2.70 11.00
N LYS A 376 21.04 1.89 11.20
CA LYS A 376 19.75 2.01 10.52
C LYS A 376 19.04 3.32 10.84
N ILE A 377 19.21 3.87 12.04
CA ILE A 377 18.62 5.15 12.46
C ILE A 377 19.23 6.29 11.63
N LEU A 378 20.58 6.32 11.55
CA LEU A 378 21.27 7.34 10.74
C LEU A 378 20.94 7.20 9.25
N LEU A 379 20.82 5.98 8.74
CA LEU A 379 20.46 5.73 7.35
C LEU A 379 19.03 6.21 7.06
N ILE A 380 18.06 5.92 7.93
CA ILE A 380 16.68 6.43 7.78
C ILE A 380 16.67 7.95 7.82
N GLY A 381 17.30 8.57 8.83
CA GLY A 381 17.36 10.03 8.93
C GLY A 381 18.00 10.66 7.70
N GLY A 382 19.12 10.09 7.23
CA GLY A 382 19.79 10.51 5.99
C GLY A 382 18.90 10.37 4.75
N LEU A 383 18.17 9.26 4.59
CA LEU A 383 17.24 9.08 3.48
C LEU A 383 16.10 10.11 3.51
N TYR A 384 15.47 10.34 4.67
CA TYR A 384 14.42 11.36 4.79
C TYR A 384 14.93 12.77 4.49
N MET A 385 16.13 13.11 4.97
CA MET A 385 16.76 14.40 4.71
C MET A 385 17.09 14.57 3.22
N LEU A 386 17.81 13.62 2.63
CA LEU A 386 18.23 13.69 1.22
C LEU A 386 17.04 13.69 0.26
N ILE A 387 16.08 12.76 0.48
CA ILE A 387 14.89 12.66 -0.37
C ILE A 387 14.02 13.91 -0.23
N GLY A 388 13.85 14.43 0.99
CA GLY A 388 13.15 15.70 1.21
C GLY A 388 13.77 16.86 0.42
N MET A 389 15.11 16.98 0.45
CA MET A 389 15.84 18.01 -0.32
C MET A 389 15.73 17.79 -1.83
N ILE A 390 15.97 16.57 -2.32
CA ILE A 390 15.92 16.24 -3.76
C ILE A 390 14.50 16.48 -4.29
N SER A 391 13.47 16.01 -3.59
CA SER A 391 12.07 16.21 -3.98
C SER A 391 11.65 17.67 -3.92
N LEU A 392 12.18 18.46 -2.96
CA LEU A 392 11.96 19.90 -2.91
C LEU A 392 12.55 20.59 -4.14
N ILE A 393 13.80 20.30 -4.46
CA ILE A 393 14.49 20.86 -5.65
C ILE A 393 13.71 20.45 -6.92
N ALA A 394 13.42 19.16 -7.07
CA ALA A 394 12.64 18.68 -8.21
C ALA A 394 11.29 19.39 -8.33
N TRP A 395 10.56 19.56 -7.20
CA TRP A 395 9.28 20.26 -7.20
C TRP A 395 9.39 21.74 -7.59
N LEU A 396 10.43 22.44 -7.17
CA LEU A 396 10.65 23.85 -7.55
C LEU A 396 10.85 24.03 -9.06
N PHE A 397 11.45 23.03 -9.73
CA PHE A 397 11.57 23.03 -11.19
C PHE A 397 10.27 22.55 -11.86
N VAL A 398 9.73 21.42 -11.45
CA VAL A 398 8.56 20.78 -12.06
C VAL A 398 7.31 21.66 -11.95
N SER A 399 7.11 22.35 -10.81
CA SER A 399 5.98 23.24 -10.61
C SER A 399 5.99 24.51 -11.50
N ARG A 400 7.07 24.74 -12.24
CA ARG A 400 7.21 25.85 -13.19
C ARG A 400 7.26 25.38 -14.66
N MET A 401 7.24 24.09 -14.90
CA MET A 401 7.31 23.54 -16.26
C MET A 401 6.00 23.81 -17.02
N PRO A 402 6.04 24.38 -18.23
CA PRO A 402 4.83 24.68 -19.00
C PRO A 402 4.09 23.42 -19.47
N ILE A 403 4.75 22.25 -19.47
CA ILE A 403 4.12 20.98 -19.84
C ILE A 403 3.22 20.39 -18.74
N VAL A 404 3.33 20.87 -17.50
CA VAL A 404 2.58 20.37 -16.36
C VAL A 404 1.27 21.13 -16.23
N LYS A 405 0.14 20.43 -16.35
CA LYS A 405 -1.17 20.98 -16.04
C LYS A 405 -1.28 21.16 -14.52
N HIS A 406 -1.74 22.31 -14.08
CA HIS A 406 -1.90 22.64 -12.67
C HIS A 406 -3.35 22.49 -12.23
N LEU A 407 -3.55 22.27 -10.94
CA LEU A 407 -4.88 22.30 -10.33
C LEU A 407 -5.32 23.76 -10.19
N ASP A 408 -6.55 24.08 -10.63
CA ASP A 408 -7.16 25.39 -10.49
C ASP A 408 -7.57 25.68 -9.03
#